data_0f07f4eb75cdc6786ef546550160e48f
#
_entry.id   0f07f4eb75cdc6786ef546550160e48f
#
_cell.length_a   1.000
_cell.length_b   1.000
_cell.length_c   1.000
_cell.angle_alpha   90.00
_cell.angle_beta   90.00
_cell.angle_gamma   90.00
#
_symmetry.space_group_name_H-M   'P 1'
#
loop_
_entity.id
_entity.type
_entity.pdbx_description
1 polymer ?
#
loop_
_entity_poly.entity_id
_entity_poly.type
_entity_poly.pdbx_seq_one_letter_code
_entity_poly.pdbx_strand_id
1 'polypeptide(L)'
;WDAIATKKAVLLYKNIKSLPEKPKESTWINYIRCHDDIGLGFEDHHIHELGWNAVSHRKFLLDYYCQNIDWSPAKGHMFMYNPKTGDGRITGSAASLLGLEMALEQNDQAKIDQSIAKIIMMHAIILSYGGVPLIYAGDEIGTLNDYSYLEDNDKKEDGRWVNRPFQDWNTIAQ
;
A
#
# COMPACT_ATOMS: atom_id res chain seq x y z
N TRP A 1 5.12 -2.33 2.71
CA TRP A 1 4.15 -3.22 2.06
C TRP A 1 4.66 -4.66 2.02
N ASP A 2 5.91 -4.91 1.60
CA ASP A 2 6.49 -6.26 1.60
C ASP A 2 6.33 -7.00 2.94
N ALA A 3 6.67 -6.33 4.05
CA ALA A 3 6.59 -6.92 5.38
C ALA A 3 5.17 -7.35 5.80
N ILE A 4 4.14 -6.66 5.31
CA ILE A 4 2.73 -7.02 5.53
C ILE A 4 2.38 -8.32 4.78
N ALA A 5 2.73 -8.40 3.49
CA ALA A 5 2.40 -9.56 2.65
C ALA A 5 3.19 -10.81 3.07
N THR A 6 4.49 -10.67 3.30
CA THR A 6 5.40 -11.78 3.65
C THR A 6 5.37 -12.16 5.13
N LYS A 7 4.86 -11.30 6.00
CA LYS A 7 4.99 -11.38 7.47
C LYS A 7 6.45 -11.44 7.94
N LYS A 8 7.36 -10.86 7.16
CA LYS A 8 8.81 -10.80 7.43
C LYS A 8 9.33 -9.39 7.21
N ALA A 9 9.99 -8.81 8.20
CA ALA A 9 10.57 -7.47 8.12
C ALA A 9 12.00 -7.45 7.55
N VAL A 10 12.54 -8.57 7.11
CA VAL A 10 13.95 -8.68 6.73
C VAL A 10 14.32 -7.83 5.51
N LEU A 11 13.45 -7.78 4.49
CA LEU A 11 13.67 -6.94 3.31
C LEU A 11 13.55 -5.46 3.67
N LEU A 12 12.55 -5.08 4.47
CA LEU A 12 12.41 -3.72 5.02
C LEU A 12 13.67 -3.29 5.77
N TYR A 13 14.18 -4.15 6.67
CA TYR A 13 15.41 -3.88 7.43
C TYR A 13 16.62 -3.65 6.52
N LYS A 14 16.81 -4.53 5.51
CA LYS A 14 17.92 -4.40 4.55
C LYS A 14 17.83 -3.08 3.79
N ASN A 15 16.66 -2.74 3.26
CA ASN A 15 16.47 -1.50 2.49
C ASN A 15 16.72 -0.26 3.37
N ILE A 16 16.17 -0.21 4.59
CA ILE A 16 16.42 0.92 5.52
C ILE A 16 17.91 1.04 5.82
N LYS A 17 18.58 -0.07 6.08
CA LYS A 17 20.01 -0.07 6.43
C LYS A 17 20.91 0.36 5.28
N SER A 18 20.51 0.16 4.04
CA SER A 18 21.27 0.52 2.83
C SER A 18 21.02 1.95 2.35
N LEU A 19 20.11 2.69 2.99
CA LEU A 19 19.86 4.08 2.61
C LEU A 19 21.12 4.92 2.78
N PRO A 20 21.45 5.77 1.78
CA PRO A 20 22.60 6.65 1.86
C PRO A 20 22.40 7.73 2.95
N GLU A 21 23.49 8.30 3.42
CA GLU A 21 23.40 9.48 4.29
C GLU A 21 22.65 10.61 3.59
N LYS A 22 21.75 11.21 4.34
CA LYS A 22 20.96 12.34 3.85
C LYS A 22 21.86 13.58 3.66
N PRO A 23 21.77 14.31 2.55
CA PRO A 23 22.45 15.60 2.38
C PRO A 23 22.12 16.57 3.53
N LYS A 24 23.08 17.42 3.92
CA LYS A 24 22.95 18.26 5.13
C LYS A 24 21.70 19.14 5.17
N GLU A 25 21.30 19.74 4.06
CA GLU A 25 20.20 20.69 3.99
C GLU A 25 18.92 20.06 3.41
N SER A 26 18.73 18.75 3.56
CA SER A 26 17.57 18.03 3.07
C SER A 26 16.88 17.24 4.16
N THR A 27 15.67 16.80 3.91
CA THR A 27 14.93 15.91 4.80
C THR A 27 14.18 14.84 4.01
N TRP A 28 13.82 13.75 4.66
CA TRP A 28 12.95 12.73 4.09
C TRP A 28 11.49 13.18 4.18
N ILE A 29 10.70 12.85 3.18
CA ILE A 29 9.24 12.85 3.26
C ILE A 29 8.82 11.39 3.32
N ASN A 30 8.20 11.01 4.42
CA ASN A 30 7.82 9.62 4.69
C ASN A 30 6.33 9.45 4.55
N TYR A 31 5.89 8.51 3.73
CA TYR A 31 4.47 8.18 3.58
C TYR A 31 4.31 6.69 3.24
N ILE A 32 3.17 6.12 3.57
CA ILE A 32 2.84 4.75 3.20
C ILE A 32 2.26 4.66 1.79
N ARG A 33 1.55 5.68 1.37
CA ARG A 33 1.01 5.89 0.02
C ARG A 33 0.71 7.38 -0.21
N CYS A 34 0.41 7.74 -1.45
CA CYS A 34 -0.09 9.06 -1.82
C CYS A 34 -1.26 8.93 -2.81
N HIS A 35 -1.53 9.96 -3.63
CA HIS A 35 -2.55 9.94 -4.68
C HIS A 35 -2.17 9.04 -5.88
N ASP A 36 -0.91 8.67 -6.00
CA ASP A 36 -0.42 7.82 -7.09
C ASP A 36 -0.41 6.33 -6.70
N ASP A 37 0.00 5.51 -7.64
CA ASP A 37 0.22 4.08 -7.47
C ASP A 37 1.43 3.78 -6.55
N ILE A 38 1.42 2.61 -5.96
CA ILE A 38 2.52 2.10 -5.13
C ILE A 38 3.45 1.27 -6.00
N GLY A 39 4.70 1.73 -6.15
CA GLY A 39 5.76 1.02 -6.83
C GLY A 39 6.49 0.05 -5.89
N LEU A 40 7.01 -1.05 -6.45
CA LEU A 40 7.80 -2.05 -5.74
C LEU A 40 9.31 -1.74 -5.90
N GLY A 41 9.74 -0.61 -5.35
CA GLY A 41 11.05 0.02 -5.59
C GLY A 41 12.22 -0.50 -4.75
N PHE A 42 12.17 -1.73 -4.25
CA PHE A 42 13.30 -2.33 -3.54
C PHE A 42 14.32 -2.94 -4.51
N GLU A 43 15.58 -2.99 -4.08
CA GLU A 43 16.71 -3.44 -4.88
C GLU A 43 16.74 -4.96 -5.06
N ASP A 44 16.96 -5.43 -6.29
CA ASP A 44 16.98 -6.86 -6.61
C ASP A 44 18.05 -7.62 -5.83
N HIS A 45 19.22 -7.00 -5.60
CA HIS A 45 20.29 -7.65 -4.87
C HIS A 45 19.90 -7.99 -3.43
N HIS A 46 19.10 -7.13 -2.75
CA HIS A 46 18.60 -7.43 -1.42
C HIS A 46 17.66 -8.65 -1.40
N ILE A 47 16.88 -8.84 -2.47
CA ILE A 47 16.00 -10.01 -2.61
C ILE A 47 16.85 -11.26 -2.84
N HIS A 48 17.85 -11.17 -3.72
CA HIS A 48 18.75 -12.30 -4.03
C HIS A 48 19.57 -12.74 -2.82
N GLU A 49 20.02 -11.80 -1.98
CA GLU A 49 20.72 -12.10 -0.72
C GLU A 49 19.85 -12.88 0.29
N LEU A 50 18.51 -12.80 0.15
CA LEU A 50 17.59 -13.60 0.93
C LEU A 50 17.31 -14.98 0.31
N GLY A 51 17.93 -15.30 -0.80
CA GLY A 51 17.71 -16.53 -1.55
C GLY A 51 16.42 -16.51 -2.36
N TRP A 52 15.82 -15.35 -2.60
CA TRP A 52 14.57 -15.20 -3.34
C TRP A 52 14.83 -14.75 -4.78
N ASN A 53 13.89 -15.07 -5.68
CA ASN A 53 13.90 -14.55 -7.04
C ASN A 53 13.14 -13.23 -7.11
N ALA A 54 13.79 -12.17 -7.62
CA ALA A 54 13.24 -10.81 -7.61
C ALA A 54 11.94 -10.68 -8.42
N VAL A 55 11.88 -11.31 -9.60
CA VAL A 55 10.68 -11.29 -10.46
C VAL A 55 9.51 -12.01 -9.79
N SER A 56 9.76 -13.21 -9.29
CA SER A 56 8.74 -14.01 -8.59
C SER A 56 8.26 -13.32 -7.32
N HIS A 57 9.15 -12.62 -6.61
CA HIS A 57 8.81 -11.91 -5.39
C HIS A 57 7.91 -10.69 -5.68
N ARG A 58 8.25 -9.88 -6.70
CA ARG A 58 7.37 -8.78 -7.13
C ARG A 58 6.01 -9.28 -7.61
N LYS A 59 6.01 -10.37 -8.40
CA LYS A 59 4.75 -10.99 -8.83
C LYS A 59 3.91 -11.43 -7.63
N PHE A 60 4.50 -12.06 -6.62
CA PHE A 60 3.80 -12.43 -5.39
C PHE A 60 3.16 -11.21 -4.72
N LEU A 61 3.86 -10.08 -4.61
CA LEU A 61 3.32 -8.87 -4.01
C LEU A 61 2.16 -8.28 -4.83
N LEU A 62 2.30 -8.25 -6.17
CA LEU A 62 1.20 -7.84 -7.04
C LEU A 62 -0.01 -8.74 -6.86
N ASP A 63 0.18 -10.06 -6.88
CA ASP A 63 -0.90 -11.03 -6.71
C ASP A 63 -1.57 -10.89 -5.32
N TYR A 64 -0.76 -10.67 -4.27
CA TYR A 64 -1.26 -10.48 -2.92
C TYR A 64 -2.15 -9.24 -2.80
N TYR A 65 -1.69 -8.09 -3.31
CA TYR A 65 -2.43 -6.84 -3.16
C TYR A 65 -3.55 -6.65 -4.18
N CYS A 66 -3.48 -7.29 -5.34
CA CYS A 66 -4.42 -7.11 -6.45
C CYS A 66 -5.42 -8.26 -6.61
N GLN A 67 -5.78 -8.92 -5.52
CA GLN A 67 -6.85 -9.94 -5.44
C GLN A 67 -6.62 -11.19 -6.32
N ASN A 68 -5.36 -11.52 -6.61
CA ASN A 68 -5.02 -12.74 -7.37
C ASN A 68 -4.68 -13.92 -6.45
N ILE A 69 -4.80 -13.76 -5.13
CA ILE A 69 -4.57 -14.80 -4.13
C ILE A 69 -5.77 -14.86 -3.18
N ASP A 70 -6.48 -15.98 -3.17
CA ASP A 70 -7.75 -16.16 -2.45
C ASP A 70 -7.69 -15.88 -0.94
N TRP A 71 -6.54 -16.14 -0.31
CA TRP A 71 -6.36 -15.91 1.12
C TRP A 71 -5.87 -14.49 1.47
N SER A 72 -5.56 -13.66 0.48
CA SER A 72 -5.17 -12.28 0.73
C SER A 72 -6.39 -11.44 1.10
N PRO A 73 -6.33 -10.65 2.18
CA PRO A 73 -7.41 -9.74 2.54
C PRO A 73 -7.37 -8.42 1.76
N ALA A 74 -6.34 -8.19 0.94
CA ALA A 74 -6.13 -6.93 0.25
C ALA A 74 -7.08 -6.77 -0.94
N LYS A 75 -7.58 -5.55 -1.14
CA LYS A 75 -8.47 -5.18 -2.24
C LYS A 75 -7.87 -4.05 -3.08
N GLY A 76 -6.66 -4.27 -3.57
CA GLY A 76 -6.04 -3.36 -4.53
C GLY A 76 -6.31 -3.74 -5.98
N HIS A 77 -5.93 -2.84 -6.88
CA HIS A 77 -5.99 -3.04 -8.32
C HIS A 77 -4.59 -2.95 -8.92
N MET A 78 -4.36 -3.75 -9.95
CA MET A 78 -3.12 -3.71 -10.70
C MET A 78 -3.14 -2.54 -11.69
N PHE A 79 -2.08 -1.75 -11.67
CA PHE A 79 -1.93 -0.60 -12.55
C PHE A 79 -0.64 -0.72 -13.37
N MET A 80 -0.69 -0.34 -14.65
CA MET A 80 0.44 -0.36 -15.59
C MET A 80 1.22 -1.69 -15.62
N TYR A 81 0.50 -2.81 -15.62
CA TYR A 81 1.13 -4.13 -15.68
C TYR A 81 1.80 -4.37 -17.03
N ASN A 82 3.07 -4.75 -17.00
CA ASN A 82 3.83 -5.15 -18.19
C ASN A 82 3.99 -6.68 -18.22
N PRO A 83 3.28 -7.40 -19.09
CA PRO A 83 3.34 -8.86 -19.12
C PRO A 83 4.70 -9.42 -19.58
N LYS A 84 5.54 -8.61 -20.24
CA LYS A 84 6.87 -9.04 -20.68
C LYS A 84 7.88 -9.08 -19.53
N THR A 85 7.81 -8.15 -18.60
CA THR A 85 8.71 -8.04 -17.46
C THR A 85 8.11 -8.56 -16.16
N GLY A 86 6.79 -8.74 -16.10
CA GLY A 86 6.06 -9.05 -14.87
C GLY A 86 6.00 -7.88 -13.88
N ASP A 87 6.43 -6.68 -14.30
CA ASP A 87 6.37 -5.49 -13.47
C ASP A 87 4.99 -4.85 -13.48
N GLY A 88 4.63 -4.21 -12.40
CA GLY A 88 3.34 -3.54 -12.23
C GLY A 88 3.33 -2.64 -10.99
N ARG A 89 2.24 -1.92 -10.83
CA ARG A 89 1.99 -1.02 -9.72
C ARG A 89 0.70 -1.44 -9.01
N ILE A 90 0.57 -1.04 -7.76
CA ILE A 90 -0.58 -1.34 -6.92
C ILE A 90 -1.33 -0.04 -6.67
N THR A 91 -2.65 -0.03 -6.88
CA THR A 91 -3.53 1.07 -6.48
C THR A 91 -4.53 0.59 -5.45
N GLY A 92 -4.91 1.46 -4.54
CA GLY A 92 -5.86 1.18 -3.46
C GLY A 92 -5.64 2.10 -2.26
N SER A 93 -6.69 2.30 -1.47
CA SER A 93 -6.58 2.99 -0.19
C SER A 93 -5.79 2.15 0.82
N ALA A 94 -5.17 2.79 1.81
CA ALA A 94 -4.43 2.05 2.84
C ALA A 94 -5.33 1.05 3.57
N ALA A 95 -6.56 1.43 3.88
CA ALA A 95 -7.53 0.59 4.54
C ALA A 95 -7.89 -0.66 3.72
N SER A 96 -8.18 -0.50 2.43
CA SER A 96 -8.52 -1.62 1.54
C SER A 96 -7.34 -2.55 1.29
N LEU A 97 -6.12 -2.00 1.12
CA LEU A 97 -4.90 -2.79 0.95
C LEU A 97 -4.49 -3.56 2.21
N LEU A 98 -4.85 -3.07 3.40
CA LEU A 98 -4.55 -3.73 4.68
C LEU A 98 -5.67 -4.65 5.17
N GLY A 99 -6.75 -4.79 4.37
CA GLY A 99 -7.80 -5.77 4.56
C GLY A 99 -9.04 -5.28 5.29
N LEU A 100 -9.14 -3.99 5.63
CA LEU A 100 -10.30 -3.45 6.35
C LEU A 100 -11.58 -3.58 5.54
N GLU A 101 -11.53 -3.29 4.24
CA GLU A 101 -12.70 -3.39 3.35
C GLU A 101 -13.27 -4.81 3.33
N MET A 102 -12.42 -5.82 3.11
CA MET A 102 -12.85 -7.22 3.13
C MET A 102 -13.39 -7.65 4.51
N ALA A 103 -12.76 -7.20 5.59
CA ALA A 103 -13.19 -7.53 6.94
C ALA A 103 -14.59 -6.96 7.27
N LEU A 104 -14.88 -5.74 6.79
CA LEU A 104 -16.19 -5.11 6.90
C LEU A 104 -17.25 -5.86 6.10
N GLU A 105 -16.96 -6.24 4.85
CA GLU A 105 -17.87 -7.05 4.03
C GLU A 105 -18.21 -8.41 4.64
N GLN A 106 -17.23 -9.02 5.31
CA GLN A 106 -17.40 -10.29 6.01
C GLN A 106 -18.05 -10.13 7.38
N ASN A 107 -18.23 -8.90 7.87
CA ASN A 107 -18.68 -8.57 9.21
C ASN A 107 -17.88 -9.32 10.29
N ASP A 108 -16.55 -9.41 10.11
CA ASP A 108 -15.62 -10.13 11.00
C ASP A 108 -14.88 -9.13 11.90
N GLN A 109 -15.36 -8.96 13.12
CA GLN A 109 -14.80 -7.97 14.07
C GLN A 109 -13.31 -8.22 14.36
N ALA A 110 -12.87 -9.46 14.47
CA ALA A 110 -11.47 -9.77 14.74
C ALA A 110 -10.56 -9.34 13.58
N LYS A 111 -11.01 -9.51 12.34
CA LYS A 111 -10.28 -9.04 11.15
C LYS A 111 -10.33 -7.52 11.01
N ILE A 112 -11.44 -6.88 11.39
CA ILE A 112 -11.55 -5.41 11.45
C ILE A 112 -10.49 -4.86 12.40
N ASP A 113 -10.45 -5.35 13.64
CA ASP A 113 -9.49 -4.91 14.66
C ASP A 113 -8.04 -5.15 14.20
N GLN A 114 -7.77 -6.30 13.58
CA GLN A 114 -6.45 -6.59 13.02
C GLN A 114 -6.07 -5.65 11.87
N SER A 115 -7.01 -5.28 11.02
CA SER A 115 -6.76 -4.37 9.89
C SER A 115 -6.49 -2.95 10.38
N ILE A 116 -7.23 -2.48 11.37
CA ILE A 116 -7.00 -1.20 12.05
C ILE A 116 -5.60 -1.19 12.68
N ALA A 117 -5.23 -2.26 13.40
CA ALA A 117 -3.90 -2.38 13.98
C ALA A 117 -2.77 -2.32 12.94
N LYS A 118 -2.95 -2.91 11.75
CA LYS A 118 -2.00 -2.80 10.65
C LYS A 118 -1.90 -1.36 10.10
N ILE A 119 -3.03 -0.66 9.95
CA ILE A 119 -3.05 0.75 9.53
C ILE A 119 -2.26 1.61 10.51
N ILE A 120 -2.54 1.47 11.80
CA ILE A 120 -1.83 2.19 12.88
C ILE A 120 -0.34 1.85 12.85
N MET A 121 0.02 0.58 12.72
CA MET A 121 1.42 0.15 12.67
C MET A 121 2.17 0.76 11.48
N MET A 122 1.59 0.79 10.29
CA MET A 122 2.20 1.39 9.09
C MET A 122 2.44 2.89 9.28
N HIS A 123 1.47 3.61 9.86
CA HIS A 123 1.62 5.04 10.16
C HIS A 123 2.64 5.26 11.28
N ALA A 124 2.68 4.41 12.31
CA ALA A 124 3.69 4.50 13.37
C ALA A 124 5.12 4.39 12.81
N ILE A 125 5.34 3.55 11.80
CA ILE A 125 6.65 3.43 11.14
C ILE A 125 7.06 4.77 10.52
N ILE A 126 6.20 5.40 9.71
CA ILE A 126 6.56 6.67 9.06
C ILE A 126 6.71 7.84 10.04
N LEU A 127 5.96 7.81 11.13
CA LEU A 127 6.06 8.81 12.21
C LEU A 127 7.33 8.65 13.04
N SER A 128 7.89 7.45 13.14
CA SER A 128 9.09 7.14 13.93
C SER A 128 10.39 7.21 13.13
N TYR A 129 10.33 7.26 11.80
CA TYR A 129 11.52 7.13 10.96
C TYR A 129 12.40 8.38 10.89
N GLY A 130 11.90 9.53 11.30
CA GLY A 130 12.55 10.84 11.14
C GLY A 130 12.26 11.46 9.76
N GLY A 131 12.28 12.78 9.71
CA GLY A 131 11.86 13.58 8.55
C GLY A 131 10.45 14.14 8.72
N VAL A 132 9.78 14.40 7.61
CA VAL A 132 8.40 14.93 7.58
C VAL A 132 7.45 13.78 7.23
N PRO A 133 6.64 13.30 8.17
CA PRO A 133 5.62 12.31 7.87
C PRO A 133 4.46 12.96 7.11
N LEU A 134 3.98 12.31 6.06
CA LEU A 134 2.83 12.72 5.29
C LEU A 134 1.77 11.62 5.37
N ILE A 135 0.59 11.98 5.86
CA ILE A 135 -0.59 11.13 5.87
C ILE A 135 -1.48 11.57 4.72
N TYR A 136 -1.81 10.67 3.81
CA TYR A 136 -2.71 11.00 2.71
C TYR A 136 -4.14 11.13 3.24
N ALA A 137 -4.82 12.22 2.84
CA ALA A 137 -6.16 12.55 3.34
C ALA A 137 -7.14 11.37 3.19
N GLY A 138 -7.76 11.00 4.29
CA GLY A 138 -8.65 9.85 4.40
C GLY A 138 -8.01 8.61 5.03
N ASP A 139 -6.68 8.46 5.02
CA ASP A 139 -6.02 7.32 5.67
C ASP A 139 -6.19 7.37 7.20
N GLU A 140 -6.24 8.58 7.78
CA GLU A 140 -6.45 8.83 9.21
C GLU A 140 -7.82 8.38 9.73
N ILE A 141 -8.79 8.24 8.83
CA ILE A 141 -10.16 7.78 9.14
C ILE A 141 -10.49 6.42 8.53
N GLY A 142 -9.49 5.76 7.91
CA GLY A 142 -9.67 4.44 7.31
C GLY A 142 -10.54 4.43 6.06
N THR A 143 -10.49 5.48 5.23
CA THR A 143 -11.28 5.56 4.00
C THR A 143 -10.99 4.38 3.07
N LEU A 144 -12.07 3.73 2.60
CA LEU A 144 -11.98 2.58 1.70
C LEU A 144 -11.78 3.01 0.24
N ASN A 145 -11.61 2.05 -0.64
CA ASN A 145 -11.60 2.25 -2.08
C ASN A 145 -12.92 2.87 -2.55
N ASP A 146 -12.81 3.75 -3.55
CA ASP A 146 -13.95 4.32 -4.25
C ASP A 146 -14.04 3.73 -5.65
N TYR A 147 -15.05 2.93 -5.90
CA TYR A 147 -15.28 2.32 -7.20
C TYR A 147 -16.18 3.13 -8.12
N SER A 148 -16.73 4.27 -7.65
CA SER A 148 -17.62 5.13 -8.44
C SER A 148 -16.93 5.75 -9.65
N TYR A 149 -15.58 5.83 -9.63
CA TYR A 149 -14.80 6.31 -10.77
C TYR A 149 -15.04 5.50 -12.07
N LEU A 150 -15.45 4.23 -11.96
CA LEU A 150 -15.74 3.37 -13.12
C LEU A 150 -16.96 3.84 -13.91
N GLU A 151 -17.86 4.61 -13.30
CA GLU A 151 -19.03 5.21 -13.92
C GLU A 151 -18.74 6.57 -14.55
N ASP A 152 -17.58 7.17 -14.25
CA ASP A 152 -17.15 8.47 -14.75
C ASP A 152 -16.27 8.29 -16.01
N ASN A 153 -16.76 8.78 -17.16
CA ASN A 153 -16.05 8.64 -18.43
C ASN A 153 -14.67 9.29 -18.46
N ASP A 154 -14.44 10.31 -17.62
CA ASP A 154 -13.16 11.05 -17.56
C ASP A 154 -12.16 10.36 -16.62
N LYS A 155 -12.60 9.41 -15.78
CA LYS A 155 -11.77 8.77 -14.75
C LYS A 155 -11.58 7.26 -14.94
N LYS A 156 -12.54 6.56 -15.55
CA LYS A 156 -12.60 5.09 -15.61
C LYS A 156 -11.35 4.42 -16.20
N GLU A 157 -10.62 5.14 -17.06
CA GLU A 157 -9.39 4.63 -17.69
C GLU A 157 -8.14 4.76 -16.82
N ASP A 158 -8.24 5.49 -15.69
CA ASP A 158 -7.13 5.65 -14.74
C ASP A 158 -7.47 4.98 -13.39
N GLY A 159 -7.02 3.74 -13.20
CA GLY A 159 -7.29 2.95 -12.00
C GLY A 159 -6.80 3.57 -10.68
N ARG A 160 -6.03 4.67 -10.72
CA ARG A 160 -5.61 5.39 -9.51
C ARG A 160 -6.76 6.15 -8.85
N TRP A 161 -7.85 6.39 -9.56
CA TRP A 161 -9.04 7.00 -8.95
C TRP A 161 -9.66 6.15 -7.86
N VAL A 162 -9.42 4.83 -7.85
CA VAL A 162 -9.86 3.95 -6.77
C VAL A 162 -9.37 4.41 -5.38
N ASN A 163 -8.18 5.01 -5.31
CA ASN A 163 -7.58 5.48 -4.07
C ASN A 163 -7.67 7.00 -3.85
N ARG A 164 -8.55 7.67 -4.59
CA ARG A 164 -8.79 9.13 -4.50
C ARG A 164 -10.27 9.41 -4.20
N PRO A 165 -10.87 8.80 -3.16
CA PRO A 165 -12.28 9.00 -2.84
C PRO A 165 -12.55 10.45 -2.49
N PHE A 166 -13.76 10.90 -2.81
CA PHE A 166 -14.25 12.17 -2.29
C PHE A 166 -14.46 12.07 -0.77
N GLN A 167 -13.96 13.06 -0.04
CA GLN A 167 -14.08 13.11 1.42
C GLN A 167 -15.34 13.91 1.81
N ASP A 168 -16.34 13.24 2.38
CA ASP A 168 -17.50 13.90 2.98
C ASP A 168 -17.18 14.36 4.42
N TRP A 169 -16.60 15.55 4.51
CA TRP A 169 -16.21 16.14 5.80
C TRP A 169 -17.37 16.34 6.77
N ASN A 170 -18.62 16.45 6.29
CA ASN A 170 -19.77 16.59 7.15
C ASN A 170 -20.10 15.29 7.90
N THR A 171 -19.95 14.15 7.23
CA THR A 171 -20.11 12.83 7.85
C THR A 171 -18.93 12.50 8.77
N ILE A 172 -17.73 12.93 8.42
CA ILE A 172 -16.51 12.66 9.20
C ILE A 172 -16.50 13.44 10.52
N ALA A 173 -17.10 14.62 10.56
CA ALA A 173 -17.12 15.49 11.74
C ALA A 173 -18.16 15.07 12.82
N GLN A 174 -18.95 14.04 12.57
CA GLN A 174 -19.96 13.50 13.51
C GLN A 174 -19.38 12.33 14.33
#